data_4ec81c5a8633b542c253663e7bf7176b
#
_entry.id   4ec81c5a8633b542c253663e7bf7176b
#
_cell.length_a   1.000
_cell.length_b   1.000
_cell.length_c   1.000
_cell.angle_alpha   90.00
_cell.angle_beta   90.00
_cell.angle_gamma   90.00
#
_symmetry.space_group_name_H-M   'P 1'
#
loop_
_entity.id
_entity.type
_entity.pdbx_description
1 polymer ?
#
loop_
_entity_poly.entity_id
_entity_poly.type
_entity_poly.pdbx_seq_one_letter_code
_entity_poly.pdbx_strand_id
1 'polypeptide(L)'
;DEGAYCYGLNGEKFIDCLGGFGIYTCGHRNPEILKTVKAQLDHQALHSQELLDPLRGYLAKALADITPGDLQYCFFTNGGAEAVEMALKLARIATGGRWFISTVGAFHGKSMGAISMGGKSTYRTPYIPMVQQVQHVQYGVADDVRKAIKNLQAVGEKVAGVILEPIQGEAGVIVPPAGYLQEVREICDETGVALIFDEIQTGMGRTGTMWRCEAEGVTPDIMTYGKAFGGGIMPITGIICKPKMWVQDLIDNPWLLGSPTFGGNPVCCAAAIATIKYMLENDIPGVCKRKGEILKAGLQSLAEKYPEIIQEVRGTGLMLAVEFHTCELGYETAKGLFARRVMTAGTLVNAKTIRFEPTAVISEQDIKDVISRMDEALADTKKALNV
;
A
#
# COMPACT_ATOMS: atom_id res chain seq x y z
N ASP A 1 -15.57 -15.36 5.81
CA ASP A 1 -14.57 -14.68 6.62
C ASP A 1 -15.24 -13.66 7.53
N GLU A 2 -14.70 -13.41 8.73
CA GLU A 2 -15.29 -12.50 9.71
C GLU A 2 -14.23 -11.99 10.68
N GLY A 3 -14.23 -10.68 10.94
CA GLY A 3 -13.29 -10.05 11.88
C GLY A 3 -11.83 -10.31 11.51
N ALA A 4 -11.11 -11.04 12.35
CA ALA A 4 -9.70 -11.42 12.16
C ALA A 4 -9.51 -12.84 11.58
N TYR A 5 -10.57 -13.47 11.06
CA TYR A 5 -10.52 -14.87 10.71
C TYR A 5 -11.00 -15.15 9.29
N CYS A 6 -10.29 -16.09 8.64
CA CYS A 6 -10.72 -16.74 7.41
C CYS A 6 -11.20 -18.15 7.70
N TYR A 7 -12.08 -18.69 6.84
CA TYR A 7 -12.64 -20.04 6.98
C TYR A 7 -12.39 -20.85 5.73
N GLY A 8 -11.86 -22.07 5.92
CA GLY A 8 -11.73 -23.06 4.87
C GLY A 8 -13.09 -23.61 4.42
N LEU A 9 -13.09 -24.37 3.32
CA LEU A 9 -14.31 -24.94 2.74
C LEU A 9 -15.03 -25.92 3.69
N ASN A 10 -14.31 -26.55 4.61
CA ASN A 10 -14.89 -27.48 5.60
C ASN A 10 -15.13 -26.80 6.96
N GLY A 11 -15.07 -25.46 7.02
CA GLY A 11 -15.30 -24.68 8.23
C GLY A 11 -14.08 -24.51 9.14
N GLU A 12 -12.88 -24.89 8.68
CA GLU A 12 -11.65 -24.66 9.45
C GLU A 12 -11.40 -23.18 9.65
N LYS A 13 -11.21 -22.78 10.90
CA LYS A 13 -10.95 -21.38 11.27
C LYS A 13 -9.46 -21.08 11.28
N PHE A 14 -9.02 -20.07 10.54
CA PHE A 14 -7.65 -19.57 10.48
C PHE A 14 -7.56 -18.17 11.06
N ILE A 15 -6.49 -17.85 11.79
CA ILE A 15 -6.13 -16.47 12.12
C ILE A 15 -5.54 -15.87 10.84
N ASP A 16 -6.14 -14.78 10.34
CA ASP A 16 -5.71 -14.13 9.11
C ASP A 16 -4.59 -13.12 9.37
N CYS A 17 -3.36 -13.54 9.11
CA CYS A 17 -2.17 -12.69 9.08
C CYS A 17 -1.73 -12.33 7.64
N LEU A 18 -2.50 -12.74 6.61
CA LEU A 18 -2.34 -12.29 5.23
C LEU A 18 -3.03 -10.94 5.00
N GLY A 19 -4.21 -10.74 5.62
CA GLY A 19 -4.97 -9.48 5.61
C GLY A 19 -5.36 -8.98 4.21
N GLY A 20 -5.44 -9.90 3.21
CA GLY A 20 -5.72 -9.55 1.83
C GLY A 20 -4.67 -8.60 1.22
N PHE A 21 -3.42 -8.69 1.62
CA PHE A 21 -2.35 -7.78 1.21
C PHE A 21 -2.61 -6.31 1.63
N GLY A 22 -3.20 -6.10 2.81
CA GLY A 22 -3.51 -4.80 3.36
C GLY A 22 -4.94 -4.29 3.13
N ILE A 23 -5.85 -5.11 2.57
CA ILE A 23 -7.25 -4.72 2.31
C ILE A 23 -8.06 -4.70 3.61
N TYR A 24 -7.89 -5.66 4.51
CA TYR A 24 -8.76 -5.90 5.66
C TYR A 24 -8.28 -5.21 6.94
N THR A 25 -7.78 -3.96 6.86
CA THR A 25 -7.35 -3.23 8.07
C THR A 25 -8.46 -3.12 9.11
N CYS A 26 -9.71 -2.88 8.70
CA CYS A 26 -10.88 -2.79 9.59
C CYS A 26 -11.55 -4.15 9.91
N GLY A 27 -10.94 -5.26 9.49
CA GLY A 27 -11.51 -6.61 9.64
C GLY A 27 -12.39 -7.05 8.47
N HIS A 28 -12.53 -8.37 8.35
CA HIS A 28 -13.43 -8.94 7.35
C HIS A 28 -14.89 -8.61 7.69
N ARG A 29 -15.65 -8.16 6.69
CA ARG A 29 -17.09 -7.89 6.79
C ARG A 29 -17.44 -6.98 7.99
N ASN A 30 -16.65 -5.92 8.22
CA ASN A 30 -16.93 -4.99 9.31
C ASN A 30 -18.41 -4.60 9.34
N PRO A 31 -19.15 -4.84 10.45
CA PRO A 31 -20.60 -4.72 10.47
C PRO A 31 -21.11 -3.29 10.27
N GLU A 32 -20.37 -2.28 10.72
CA GLU A 32 -20.74 -0.86 10.56
C GLU A 32 -20.59 -0.41 9.12
N ILE A 33 -19.47 -0.75 8.48
CA ILE A 33 -19.22 -0.44 7.06
C ILE A 33 -20.22 -1.20 6.20
N LEU A 34 -20.43 -2.49 6.46
CA LEU A 34 -21.37 -3.33 5.71
C LEU A 34 -22.82 -2.82 5.81
N LYS A 35 -23.23 -2.33 6.99
CA LYS A 35 -24.56 -1.72 7.18
C LYS A 35 -24.75 -0.52 6.27
N THR A 36 -23.76 0.37 6.18
CA THR A 36 -23.81 1.56 5.32
C THR A 36 -23.85 1.18 3.84
N VAL A 37 -23.04 0.21 3.43
CA VAL A 37 -23.04 -0.29 2.04
C VAL A 37 -24.41 -0.88 1.64
N LYS A 38 -25.02 -1.70 2.52
CA LYS A 38 -26.37 -2.25 2.27
C LYS A 38 -27.43 -1.16 2.13
N ALA A 39 -27.43 -0.17 3.01
CA ALA A 39 -28.35 0.95 2.93
C ALA A 39 -28.16 1.76 1.63
N GLN A 40 -26.91 1.92 1.16
CA GLN A 40 -26.63 2.61 -0.10
C GLN A 40 -27.06 1.78 -1.32
N LEU A 41 -26.95 0.46 -1.27
CA LEU A 41 -27.47 -0.43 -2.33
C LEU A 41 -28.99 -0.32 -2.47
N ASP A 42 -29.70 -0.21 -1.34
CA ASP A 42 -31.17 -0.03 -1.33
C ASP A 42 -31.58 1.36 -1.86
N HIS A 43 -30.70 2.36 -1.75
CA HIS A 43 -30.96 3.71 -2.24
C HIS A 43 -30.52 3.89 -3.70
N GLN A 44 -29.23 3.74 -3.98
CA GLN A 44 -28.64 3.87 -5.32
C GLN A 44 -27.25 3.24 -5.37
N ALA A 45 -27.08 2.20 -6.17
CA ALA A 45 -25.80 1.50 -6.30
C ALA A 45 -24.80 2.25 -7.19
N LEU A 46 -25.23 2.63 -8.39
CA LEU A 46 -24.38 3.29 -9.39
C LEU A 46 -25.01 4.62 -9.83
N HIS A 47 -24.15 5.50 -10.34
CA HIS A 47 -24.52 6.81 -10.87
C HIS A 47 -23.60 7.17 -12.04
N SER A 48 -24.08 7.97 -12.99
CA SER A 48 -23.20 8.47 -14.05
C SER A 48 -22.13 9.38 -13.47
N GLN A 49 -20.88 9.13 -13.85
CA GLN A 49 -19.75 9.99 -13.42
C GLN A 49 -19.84 11.43 -13.93
N GLU A 50 -20.62 11.67 -15.00
CA GLU A 50 -20.82 13.00 -15.58
C GLU A 50 -21.74 13.88 -14.75
N LEU A 51 -22.54 13.29 -13.88
CA LEU A 51 -23.49 14.01 -13.03
C LEU A 51 -22.87 14.29 -11.65
N LEU A 52 -23.33 15.36 -11.02
CA LEU A 52 -22.93 15.68 -9.64
C LEU A 52 -23.48 14.62 -8.69
N ASP A 53 -22.59 14.09 -7.85
CA ASP A 53 -22.93 13.14 -6.80
C ASP A 53 -22.49 13.71 -5.44
N PRO A 54 -23.42 13.97 -4.51
CA PRO A 54 -23.09 14.49 -3.20
C PRO A 54 -22.12 13.61 -2.40
N LEU A 55 -22.24 12.28 -2.50
CA LEU A 55 -21.35 11.35 -1.79
C LEU A 55 -19.92 11.44 -2.31
N ARG A 56 -19.74 11.60 -3.63
CA ARG A 56 -18.40 11.80 -4.22
C ARG A 56 -17.76 13.08 -3.72
N GLY A 57 -18.52 14.17 -3.68
CA GLY A 57 -18.06 15.46 -3.13
C GLY A 57 -17.71 15.36 -1.65
N TYR A 58 -18.60 14.72 -0.88
CA TYR A 58 -18.37 14.52 0.56
C TYR A 58 -17.15 13.62 0.82
N LEU A 59 -16.97 12.54 0.07
CA LEU A 59 -15.78 11.68 0.18
C LEU A 59 -14.50 12.43 -0.16
N ALA A 60 -14.51 13.26 -1.22
CA ALA A 60 -13.35 14.07 -1.59
C ALA A 60 -12.95 15.02 -0.45
N LYS A 61 -13.93 15.67 0.18
CA LYS A 61 -13.71 16.52 1.36
C LYS A 61 -13.16 15.70 2.54
N ALA A 62 -13.80 14.58 2.88
CA ALA A 62 -13.38 13.73 3.98
C ALA A 62 -11.94 13.19 3.78
N LEU A 63 -11.58 12.85 2.55
CA LEU A 63 -10.22 12.41 2.22
C LEU A 63 -9.21 13.55 2.38
N ALA A 64 -9.55 14.75 1.90
CA ALA A 64 -8.70 15.93 2.08
C ALA A 64 -8.47 16.27 3.57
N ASP A 65 -9.50 16.10 4.41
CA ASP A 65 -9.42 16.38 5.84
C ASP A 65 -8.49 15.39 6.61
N ILE A 66 -8.27 14.19 6.08
CA ILE A 66 -7.42 13.17 6.71
C ILE A 66 -6.06 13.01 6.03
N THR A 67 -5.74 13.80 5.02
CA THR A 67 -4.45 13.76 4.33
C THR A 67 -3.53 14.90 4.77
N PRO A 68 -2.20 14.71 4.77
CA PRO A 68 -1.28 15.73 5.25
C PRO A 68 -1.14 16.90 4.29
N GLY A 69 -0.81 18.06 4.87
CA GLY A 69 -0.47 19.29 4.15
C GLY A 69 -1.65 19.87 3.37
N ASP A 70 -1.42 20.19 2.10
CA ASP A 70 -2.37 20.85 1.20
C ASP A 70 -2.92 19.90 0.10
N LEU A 71 -2.88 18.60 0.32
CA LEU A 71 -3.50 17.62 -0.57
C LEU A 71 -5.03 17.77 -0.53
N GLN A 72 -5.68 18.05 -1.69
CA GLN A 72 -7.10 18.34 -1.70
C GLN A 72 -7.87 18.02 -2.99
N TYR A 73 -7.22 17.88 -4.13
CA TYR A 73 -7.90 17.52 -5.38
C TYR A 73 -7.84 16.01 -5.60
N CYS A 74 -9.02 15.39 -5.66
CA CYS A 74 -9.16 13.93 -5.75
C CYS A 74 -9.61 13.49 -7.14
N PHE A 75 -9.16 12.30 -7.56
CA PHE A 75 -9.70 11.60 -8.70
C PHE A 75 -9.87 10.12 -8.33
N PHE A 76 -11.12 9.62 -8.39
CA PHE A 76 -11.46 8.26 -7.97
C PHE A 76 -11.36 7.27 -9.12
N THR A 77 -10.83 6.08 -8.82
CA THR A 77 -10.69 4.93 -9.72
C THR A 77 -11.13 3.64 -9.01
N ASN A 78 -10.97 2.48 -9.66
CA ASN A 78 -11.47 1.21 -9.13
C ASN A 78 -10.35 0.25 -8.69
N GLY A 79 -9.16 0.39 -9.24
CA GLY A 79 -8.02 -0.45 -8.96
C GLY A 79 -6.72 0.33 -8.74
N GLY A 80 -5.81 -0.20 -7.89
CA GLY A 80 -4.54 0.48 -7.56
C GLY A 80 -3.70 0.81 -8.79
N ALA A 81 -3.64 -0.10 -9.77
CA ALA A 81 -2.94 0.17 -11.03
C ALA A 81 -3.56 1.35 -11.80
N GLU A 82 -4.89 1.49 -11.81
CA GLU A 82 -5.55 2.67 -12.40
C GLU A 82 -5.16 3.97 -11.66
N ALA A 83 -5.13 3.94 -10.33
CA ALA A 83 -4.70 5.09 -9.54
C ALA A 83 -3.26 5.52 -9.91
N VAL A 84 -2.36 4.56 -10.04
CA VAL A 84 -0.98 4.82 -10.49
C VAL A 84 -0.97 5.40 -11.91
N GLU A 85 -1.73 4.85 -12.87
CA GLU A 85 -1.85 5.41 -14.22
C GLU A 85 -2.32 6.88 -14.19
N MET A 86 -3.29 7.20 -13.33
CA MET A 86 -3.77 8.58 -13.17
C MET A 86 -2.70 9.48 -12.53
N ALA A 87 -1.94 8.99 -11.55
CA ALA A 87 -0.83 9.74 -10.96
C ALA A 87 0.26 10.08 -12.00
N LEU A 88 0.63 9.11 -12.84
CA LEU A 88 1.60 9.32 -13.92
C LEU A 88 1.09 10.30 -14.98
N LYS A 89 -0.18 10.19 -15.39
CA LYS A 89 -0.80 11.13 -16.32
C LYS A 89 -0.84 12.55 -15.74
N LEU A 90 -1.28 12.69 -14.48
CA LEU A 90 -1.32 13.99 -13.79
C LEU A 90 0.06 14.62 -13.71
N ALA A 91 1.08 13.87 -13.30
CA ALA A 91 2.45 14.36 -13.26
C ALA A 91 2.95 14.86 -14.63
N ARG A 92 2.63 14.14 -15.72
CA ARG A 92 2.97 14.57 -17.09
C ARG A 92 2.27 15.85 -17.50
N ILE A 93 0.97 15.96 -17.26
CA ILE A 93 0.18 17.16 -17.59
C ILE A 93 0.71 18.35 -16.80
N ALA A 94 0.90 18.20 -15.48
CA ALA A 94 1.30 19.29 -14.61
C ALA A 94 2.73 19.78 -14.84
N THR A 95 3.66 18.88 -15.16
CA THR A 95 5.08 19.23 -15.32
C THR A 95 5.53 19.38 -16.76
N GLY A 96 4.80 18.78 -17.72
CA GLY A 96 5.23 18.63 -19.13
C GLY A 96 6.41 17.67 -19.31
N GLY A 97 6.78 16.92 -18.26
CA GLY A 97 7.86 15.92 -18.30
C GLY A 97 7.42 14.60 -18.94
N ARG A 98 8.40 13.78 -19.32
CA ARG A 98 8.14 12.46 -19.94
C ARG A 98 8.76 11.31 -19.19
N TRP A 99 9.88 11.55 -18.51
CA TRP A 99 10.62 10.56 -17.76
C TRP A 99 10.11 10.44 -16.33
N PHE A 100 10.18 9.23 -15.80
CA PHE A 100 9.94 8.95 -14.39
C PHE A 100 11.16 8.33 -13.75
N ILE A 101 11.32 8.56 -12.45
CA ILE A 101 12.26 7.84 -11.61
C ILE A 101 11.43 6.90 -10.74
N SER A 102 11.79 5.63 -10.72
CA SER A 102 11.24 4.60 -9.83
C SER A 102 12.37 3.84 -9.17
N THR A 103 12.07 2.83 -8.36
CA THR A 103 13.10 2.12 -7.59
C THR A 103 13.15 0.63 -7.90
N VAL A 104 14.33 0.05 -7.70
CA VAL A 104 14.50 -1.40 -7.69
C VAL A 104 13.61 -1.98 -6.58
N GLY A 105 12.92 -3.08 -6.87
CA GLY A 105 11.98 -3.72 -5.96
C GLY A 105 10.58 -3.11 -5.93
N ALA A 106 10.33 -1.95 -6.55
CA ALA A 106 9.03 -1.28 -6.53
C ALA A 106 7.90 -2.13 -7.13
N PHE A 107 6.70 -1.97 -6.56
CA PHE A 107 5.46 -2.55 -7.08
C PHE A 107 4.33 -1.51 -7.09
N HIS A 108 3.87 -1.15 -8.28
CA HIS A 108 2.84 -0.13 -8.48
C HIS A 108 1.62 -0.64 -9.26
N GLY A 109 1.53 -1.95 -9.47
CA GLY A 109 0.48 -2.58 -10.26
C GLY A 109 0.98 -3.24 -11.54
N LYS A 110 0.06 -3.79 -12.33
CA LYS A 110 0.39 -4.61 -13.49
C LYS A 110 -0.28 -4.15 -14.79
N SER A 111 -0.94 -2.97 -14.84
CA SER A 111 -1.27 -2.32 -16.12
C SER A 111 0.00 -1.85 -16.83
N MET A 112 -0.05 -1.57 -18.13
CA MET A 112 1.14 -1.29 -18.92
C MET A 112 1.96 -0.09 -18.43
N GLY A 113 1.32 0.99 -17.99
CA GLY A 113 2.02 2.13 -17.40
C GLY A 113 2.53 1.84 -16.00
N ALA A 114 1.71 1.23 -15.14
CA ALA A 114 2.10 0.88 -13.78
C ALA A 114 3.24 -0.14 -13.73
N ILE A 115 3.22 -1.17 -14.61
CA ILE A 115 4.29 -2.18 -14.67
C ILE A 115 5.61 -1.60 -15.19
N SER A 116 5.54 -0.50 -15.96
CA SER A 116 6.74 0.23 -16.37
C SER A 116 7.51 0.78 -15.18
N MET A 117 6.80 1.20 -14.11
CA MET A 117 7.38 1.65 -12.84
C MET A 117 7.92 0.48 -11.99
N GLY A 118 7.44 -0.75 -12.22
CA GLY A 118 7.82 -1.92 -11.44
C GLY A 118 9.31 -2.20 -11.45
N GLY A 119 9.88 -2.57 -10.29
CA GLY A 119 11.32 -2.76 -10.07
C GLY A 119 11.80 -4.19 -10.17
N LYS A 120 11.00 -5.15 -10.71
CA LYS A 120 11.39 -6.55 -10.86
C LYS A 120 11.31 -7.02 -12.30
N SER A 121 12.42 -7.53 -12.84
CA SER A 121 12.55 -8.00 -14.22
C SER A 121 11.52 -9.07 -14.60
N THR A 122 11.26 -10.03 -13.72
CA THR A 122 10.30 -11.14 -13.95
C THR A 122 8.92 -10.66 -14.40
N TYR A 123 8.45 -9.52 -13.86
CA TYR A 123 7.15 -8.97 -14.24
C TYR A 123 7.20 -8.02 -15.43
N ARG A 124 8.38 -7.49 -15.78
CA ARG A 124 8.56 -6.50 -16.86
C ARG A 124 8.95 -7.15 -18.18
N THR A 125 9.86 -8.13 -18.14
CA THR A 125 10.46 -8.74 -19.35
C THR A 125 9.43 -9.21 -20.39
N PRO A 126 8.28 -9.83 -20.02
CA PRO A 126 7.29 -10.25 -21.01
C PRO A 126 6.63 -9.11 -21.81
N TYR A 127 6.75 -7.86 -21.34
CA TYR A 127 6.03 -6.70 -21.88
C TYR A 127 6.93 -5.61 -22.45
N ILE A 128 8.20 -5.92 -22.68
CA ILE A 128 9.14 -4.99 -23.34
C ILE A 128 8.79 -4.84 -24.83
N PRO A 129 8.78 -3.60 -25.40
CA PRO A 129 9.19 -2.34 -24.78
C PRO A 129 8.13 -1.77 -23.83
N MET A 130 8.60 -1.13 -22.75
CA MET A 130 7.72 -0.46 -21.79
C MET A 130 7.08 0.79 -22.39
N VAL A 131 5.84 1.09 -21.96
CA VAL A 131 5.12 2.28 -22.45
C VAL A 131 5.58 3.59 -21.80
N GLN A 132 6.23 3.51 -20.65
CA GLN A 132 6.75 4.69 -19.94
C GLN A 132 8.28 4.72 -20.00
N GLN A 133 8.83 5.92 -20.13
CA GLN A 133 10.27 6.18 -19.99
C GLN A 133 10.59 6.23 -18.49
N VAL A 134 11.34 5.25 -17.99
CA VAL A 134 11.61 5.08 -16.55
C VAL A 134 13.07 4.76 -16.32
N GLN A 135 13.68 5.48 -15.39
CA GLN A 135 14.96 5.11 -14.82
C GLN A 135 14.76 4.56 -13.41
N HIS A 136 15.27 3.34 -13.16
CA HIS A 136 15.22 2.72 -11.85
C HIS A 136 16.52 3.01 -11.09
N VAL A 137 16.37 3.38 -9.82
CA VAL A 137 17.47 3.67 -8.87
C VAL A 137 17.35 2.77 -7.65
N GLN A 138 18.40 2.71 -6.81
CA GLN A 138 18.34 1.95 -5.57
C GLN A 138 17.36 2.60 -4.57
N TYR A 139 16.48 1.78 -3.99
CA TYR A 139 15.59 2.24 -2.92
C TYR A 139 16.39 2.52 -1.64
N GLY A 140 16.09 3.63 -0.99
CA GLY A 140 16.81 4.05 0.22
C GLY A 140 18.08 4.88 -0.04
N VAL A 141 18.42 5.17 -1.32
CA VAL A 141 19.59 5.97 -1.69
C VAL A 141 19.14 7.24 -2.42
N ALA A 142 18.94 8.34 -1.69
CA ALA A 142 18.44 9.60 -2.25
C ALA A 142 19.39 10.23 -3.29
N ASP A 143 20.70 10.07 -3.12
CA ASP A 143 21.70 10.55 -4.07
C ASP A 143 21.57 9.91 -5.46
N ASP A 144 21.13 8.66 -5.55
CA ASP A 144 20.84 8.00 -6.83
C ASP A 144 19.64 8.65 -7.55
N VAL A 145 18.61 9.08 -6.80
CA VAL A 145 17.50 9.88 -7.36
C VAL A 145 18.02 11.20 -7.92
N ARG A 146 18.84 11.91 -7.15
CA ARG A 146 19.46 13.19 -7.55
C ARG A 146 20.29 13.04 -8.82
N LYS A 147 21.15 12.03 -8.88
CA LYS A 147 21.98 11.72 -10.07
C LYS A 147 21.14 11.40 -11.30
N ALA A 148 20.11 10.55 -11.12
CA ALA A 148 19.22 10.17 -12.24
C ALA A 148 18.52 11.40 -12.84
N ILE A 149 17.96 12.29 -12.02
CA ILE A 149 17.31 13.52 -12.49
C ILE A 149 18.32 14.40 -13.21
N LYS A 150 19.49 14.68 -12.60
CA LYS A 150 20.52 15.54 -13.20
C LYS A 150 21.04 15.01 -14.53
N ASN A 151 21.25 13.70 -14.64
CA ASN A 151 21.72 13.07 -15.89
C ASN A 151 20.72 13.21 -17.03
N LEU A 152 19.41 13.01 -16.74
CA LEU A 152 18.35 13.20 -17.72
C LEU A 152 18.25 14.67 -18.16
N GLN A 153 18.27 15.58 -17.21
CA GLN A 153 18.21 17.03 -17.49
C GLN A 153 19.43 17.51 -18.30
N ALA A 154 20.63 16.96 -18.05
CA ALA A 154 21.84 17.31 -18.76
C ALA A 154 21.81 16.96 -20.27
N VAL A 155 20.98 15.96 -20.64
CA VAL A 155 20.78 15.59 -22.06
C VAL A 155 19.49 16.17 -22.65
N GLY A 156 18.84 17.13 -21.94
CA GLY A 156 17.65 17.83 -22.42
C GLY A 156 16.33 17.09 -22.15
N GLU A 157 16.34 15.99 -21.41
CA GLU A 157 15.13 15.26 -21.03
C GLU A 157 14.46 15.92 -19.82
N LYS A 158 13.12 15.89 -19.77
CA LYS A 158 12.33 16.45 -18.68
C LYS A 158 11.71 15.35 -17.84
N VAL A 159 12.02 15.33 -16.55
CA VAL A 159 11.48 14.35 -15.60
C VAL A 159 10.11 14.85 -15.11
N ALA A 160 9.08 14.01 -15.23
CA ALA A 160 7.72 14.28 -14.78
C ALA A 160 7.56 14.04 -13.28
N GLY A 161 8.14 12.96 -12.77
CA GLY A 161 7.98 12.61 -11.37
C GLY A 161 8.92 11.53 -10.88
N VAL A 162 9.07 11.49 -9.55
CA VAL A 162 9.64 10.38 -8.80
C VAL A 162 8.48 9.65 -8.12
N ILE A 163 8.32 8.35 -8.35
CA ILE A 163 7.30 7.53 -7.70
C ILE A 163 7.95 6.55 -6.72
N LEU A 164 7.47 6.55 -5.46
CA LEU A 164 7.97 5.72 -4.37
C LEU A 164 6.82 5.14 -3.54
N GLU A 165 7.02 3.92 -3.03
CA GLU A 165 6.28 3.43 -1.86
C GLU A 165 7.00 3.96 -0.60
N PRO A 166 6.32 4.57 0.39
CA PRO A 166 6.97 4.99 1.65
C PRO A 166 7.59 3.83 2.43
N ILE A 167 7.02 2.63 2.29
CA ILE A 167 7.61 1.32 2.63
C ILE A 167 7.30 0.41 1.45
N GLN A 168 8.32 -0.21 0.86
CA GLN A 168 8.08 -1.14 -0.25
C GLN A 168 7.42 -2.42 0.28
N GLY A 169 6.17 -2.67 -0.14
CA GLY A 169 5.40 -3.82 0.33
C GLY A 169 5.86 -5.13 -0.29
N GLU A 170 5.78 -5.24 -1.60
CA GLU A 170 6.05 -6.48 -2.35
C GLU A 170 7.54 -6.83 -2.44
N ALA A 171 8.44 -5.89 -2.18
CA ALA A 171 9.86 -6.16 -2.04
C ALA A 171 10.22 -6.92 -0.76
N GLY A 172 9.30 -6.99 0.20
CA GLY A 172 9.50 -7.67 1.47
C GLY A 172 9.34 -6.76 2.69
N VAL A 173 8.45 -5.79 2.64
CA VAL A 173 8.26 -4.76 3.69
C VAL A 173 9.57 -4.03 3.97
N ILE A 174 10.16 -3.46 2.92
CA ILE A 174 11.45 -2.74 3.06
C ILE A 174 11.18 -1.33 3.58
N VAL A 175 11.61 -1.09 4.81
CA VAL A 175 11.57 0.23 5.45
C VAL A 175 12.82 0.99 5.02
N PRO A 176 12.69 2.20 4.44
CA PRO A 176 13.85 2.96 4.01
C PRO A 176 14.67 3.48 5.21
N PRO A 177 15.96 3.83 5.02
CA PRO A 177 16.73 4.54 6.02
C PRO A 177 16.04 5.84 6.47
N ALA A 178 16.25 6.21 7.75
CA ALA A 178 15.73 7.48 8.27
C ALA A 178 16.26 8.66 7.46
N GLY A 179 15.39 9.64 7.15
CA GLY A 179 15.74 10.82 6.35
C GLY A 179 15.60 10.63 4.83
N TYR A 180 15.49 9.41 4.34
CA TYR A 180 15.42 9.14 2.89
C TYR A 180 14.27 9.85 2.19
N LEU A 181 13.06 9.78 2.74
CA LEU A 181 11.88 10.39 2.11
C LEU A 181 11.95 11.92 2.15
N GLN A 182 12.52 12.47 3.23
CA GLN A 182 12.77 13.91 3.37
C GLN A 182 13.77 14.40 2.31
N GLU A 183 14.91 13.70 2.17
CA GLU A 183 15.93 14.03 1.16
C GLU A 183 15.36 13.94 -0.27
N VAL A 184 14.54 12.93 -0.57
CA VAL A 184 13.88 12.83 -1.89
C VAL A 184 12.89 13.99 -2.09
N ARG A 185 12.17 14.42 -1.05
CA ARG A 185 11.29 15.60 -1.14
C ARG A 185 12.09 16.84 -1.49
N GLU A 186 13.21 17.09 -0.79
CA GLU A 186 14.11 18.21 -1.07
C GLU A 186 14.64 18.19 -2.51
N ILE A 187 15.08 17.01 -2.98
CA ILE A 187 15.54 16.84 -4.37
C ILE A 187 14.44 17.19 -5.38
N CYS A 188 13.21 16.74 -5.12
CA CYS A 188 12.09 17.03 -5.99
C CYS A 188 11.74 18.55 -6.00
N ASP A 189 11.82 19.21 -4.85
CA ASP A 189 11.60 20.65 -4.73
C ASP A 189 12.69 21.47 -5.46
N GLU A 190 13.97 21.10 -5.28
CA GLU A 190 15.11 21.73 -5.95
C GLU A 190 15.05 21.59 -7.49
N THR A 191 14.54 20.48 -7.99
CA THR A 191 14.57 20.14 -9.42
C THR A 191 13.26 20.43 -10.15
N GLY A 192 12.20 20.80 -9.42
CA GLY A 192 10.86 21.02 -9.98
C GLY A 192 10.17 19.73 -10.46
N VAL A 193 10.58 18.57 -9.95
CA VAL A 193 10.04 17.25 -10.28
C VAL A 193 8.93 16.88 -9.28
N ALA A 194 7.81 16.32 -9.75
CA ALA A 194 6.72 15.92 -8.86
C ALA A 194 7.12 14.70 -8.01
N LEU A 195 6.83 14.75 -6.71
CA LEU A 195 6.95 13.59 -5.82
C LEU A 195 5.60 12.87 -5.73
N ILE A 196 5.59 11.58 -6.06
CA ILE A 196 4.41 10.71 -6.00
C ILE A 196 4.66 9.65 -4.94
N PHE A 197 3.80 9.60 -3.91
CA PHE A 197 3.81 8.49 -2.96
C PHE A 197 2.69 7.50 -3.26
N ASP A 198 3.07 6.24 -3.37
CA ASP A 198 2.14 5.13 -3.46
C ASP A 198 1.82 4.61 -2.05
N GLU A 199 0.73 5.12 -1.49
CA GLU A 199 0.22 4.75 -0.16
C GLU A 199 -0.90 3.68 -0.22
N ILE A 200 -1.04 3.00 -1.37
CA ILE A 200 -2.08 1.99 -1.56
C ILE A 200 -1.99 0.88 -0.49
N GLN A 201 -0.79 0.49 -0.08
CA GLN A 201 -0.60 -0.52 0.95
C GLN A 201 -0.25 0.07 2.32
N THR A 202 0.53 1.14 2.35
CA THR A 202 1.07 1.73 3.58
C THR A 202 0.08 2.64 4.30
N GLY A 203 -0.90 3.17 3.57
CA GLY A 203 -1.92 4.08 4.10
C GLY A 203 -3.06 3.40 4.86
N MET A 204 -4.06 4.19 5.18
CA MET A 204 -5.28 3.76 5.87
C MET A 204 -5.00 3.03 7.19
N GLY A 205 -4.15 3.62 8.03
CA GLY A 205 -3.87 3.15 9.38
C GLY A 205 -2.89 1.99 9.49
N ARG A 206 -2.60 1.28 8.39
CA ARG A 206 -1.84 0.03 8.37
C ARG A 206 -0.50 0.10 9.11
N THR A 207 0.25 1.19 8.93
CA THR A 207 1.60 1.38 9.47
C THR A 207 1.65 2.12 10.81
N GLY A 208 0.48 2.43 11.41
CA GLY A 208 0.38 3.09 12.70
C GLY A 208 0.10 4.59 12.65
N THR A 209 0.04 5.17 11.46
CA THR A 209 -0.48 6.52 11.15
C THR A 209 -1.54 6.40 10.07
N MET A 210 -2.38 7.42 9.85
CA MET A 210 -3.39 7.34 8.77
C MET A 210 -2.70 7.14 7.42
N TRP A 211 -1.65 7.89 7.15
CA TRP A 211 -0.76 7.75 6.00
C TRP A 211 0.68 7.58 6.48
N ARG A 212 1.46 6.72 5.81
CA ARG A 212 2.84 6.47 6.25
C ARG A 212 3.71 7.72 6.13
N CYS A 213 3.48 8.53 5.12
CA CYS A 213 4.22 9.78 4.92
C CYS A 213 4.10 10.77 6.08
N GLU A 214 3.02 10.71 6.88
CA GLU A 214 2.87 11.55 8.09
C GLU A 214 3.94 11.23 9.14
N ALA A 215 4.26 9.95 9.32
CA ALA A 215 5.30 9.55 10.28
C ALA A 215 6.70 10.05 9.88
N GLU A 216 6.91 10.35 8.60
CA GLU A 216 8.15 10.91 8.07
C GLU A 216 8.11 12.45 7.96
N GLY A 217 6.97 13.09 8.23
CA GLY A 217 6.79 14.52 8.08
C GLY A 217 6.89 15.02 6.64
N VAL A 218 6.59 14.16 5.65
CA VAL A 218 6.73 14.47 4.23
C VAL A 218 5.36 14.51 3.55
N THR A 219 5.07 15.57 2.83
CA THR A 219 3.87 15.68 1.98
C THR A 219 4.25 15.53 0.51
N PRO A 220 3.76 14.52 -0.22
CA PRO A 220 4.01 14.38 -1.65
C PRO A 220 3.21 15.41 -2.45
N ASP A 221 3.51 15.55 -3.74
CA ASP A 221 2.70 16.37 -4.66
C ASP A 221 1.45 15.61 -5.12
N ILE A 222 1.58 14.29 -5.25
CA ILE A 222 0.49 13.36 -5.60
C ILE A 222 0.60 12.13 -4.69
N MET A 223 -0.52 11.67 -4.15
CA MET A 223 -0.59 10.43 -3.36
C MET A 223 -1.63 9.50 -3.97
N THR A 224 -1.27 8.23 -4.18
CA THR A 224 -2.23 7.19 -4.55
C THR A 224 -2.74 6.49 -3.30
N TYR A 225 -4.02 6.09 -3.32
CA TYR A 225 -4.66 5.38 -2.22
C TYR A 225 -5.56 4.24 -2.74
N GLY A 226 -5.83 3.26 -1.88
CA GLY A 226 -6.64 2.10 -2.26
C GLY A 226 -6.74 1.05 -1.15
N LYS A 227 -6.85 -0.21 -1.53
CA LYS A 227 -6.92 -1.36 -0.60
C LYS A 227 -7.93 -1.15 0.54
N ALA A 228 -7.45 -0.87 1.76
CA ALA A 228 -8.29 -0.66 2.94
C ALA A 228 -9.25 0.52 2.83
N PHE A 229 -9.06 1.43 1.88
CA PHE A 229 -9.92 2.59 1.66
C PHE A 229 -11.38 2.22 1.42
N GLY A 230 -11.65 1.09 0.76
CA GLY A 230 -13.00 0.54 0.55
C GLY A 230 -13.51 -0.35 1.70
N GLY A 231 -12.82 -0.38 2.86
CA GLY A 231 -13.21 -1.13 4.05
C GLY A 231 -13.16 -2.65 3.90
N GLY A 232 -12.47 -3.16 2.88
CA GLY A 232 -12.45 -4.59 2.55
C GLY A 232 -13.78 -5.10 1.96
N ILE A 233 -14.68 -4.18 1.55
CA ILE A 233 -16.04 -4.50 1.06
C ILE A 233 -16.21 -4.06 -0.39
N MET A 234 -15.78 -2.83 -0.72
CA MET A 234 -15.93 -2.28 -2.07
C MET A 234 -14.58 -1.87 -2.67
N PRO A 235 -14.39 -2.06 -4.00
CA PRO A 235 -13.20 -1.62 -4.70
C PRO A 235 -13.29 -0.12 -4.98
N ILE A 236 -12.50 0.67 -4.29
CA ILE A 236 -12.31 2.10 -4.55
C ILE A 236 -10.87 2.49 -4.30
N THR A 237 -10.30 3.22 -5.24
CA THR A 237 -8.94 3.73 -5.23
C THR A 237 -8.90 5.11 -5.83
N GLY A 238 -7.75 5.74 -5.89
CA GLY A 238 -7.62 7.01 -6.58
C GLY A 238 -6.34 7.74 -6.24
N ILE A 239 -6.32 8.99 -6.61
CA ILE A 239 -5.25 9.93 -6.30
C ILE A 239 -5.82 11.14 -5.55
N ILE A 240 -4.97 11.73 -4.71
CA ILE A 240 -5.16 13.08 -4.17
C ILE A 240 -3.90 13.87 -4.42
N CYS A 241 -4.02 15.13 -4.78
CA CYS A 241 -2.89 15.96 -5.13
C CYS A 241 -2.97 17.38 -4.56
N LYS A 242 -1.81 18.03 -4.53
CA LYS A 242 -1.71 19.47 -4.20
C LYS A 242 -2.36 20.34 -5.28
N PRO A 243 -2.86 21.55 -4.94
CA PRO A 243 -3.46 22.48 -5.91
C PRO A 243 -2.57 22.77 -7.12
N LYS A 244 -1.26 22.90 -6.91
CA LYS A 244 -0.29 23.19 -7.99
C LYS A 244 -0.24 22.10 -9.08
N MET A 245 -0.71 20.89 -8.78
CA MET A 245 -0.76 19.79 -9.76
C MET A 245 -2.02 19.81 -10.61
N TRP A 246 -3.10 20.48 -10.13
CA TRP A 246 -4.36 20.61 -10.86
C TRP A 246 -4.33 21.87 -11.72
N VAL A 247 -3.57 21.79 -12.83
CA VAL A 247 -3.27 22.91 -13.73
C VAL A 247 -4.49 23.35 -14.54
N GLN A 248 -4.39 24.51 -15.19
CA GLN A 248 -5.48 25.15 -15.94
C GLN A 248 -6.09 24.23 -17.00
N ASP A 249 -5.26 23.45 -17.73
CA ASP A 249 -5.74 22.50 -18.73
C ASP A 249 -6.74 21.47 -18.16
N LEU A 250 -6.54 21.06 -16.89
CA LEU A 250 -7.46 20.14 -16.20
C LEU A 250 -8.70 20.85 -15.64
N ILE A 251 -8.59 22.14 -15.34
CA ILE A 251 -9.76 22.95 -14.95
C ILE A 251 -10.67 23.13 -16.16
N ASP A 252 -10.09 23.43 -17.32
CA ASP A 252 -10.83 23.65 -18.56
C ASP A 252 -11.38 22.34 -19.16
N ASN A 253 -10.62 21.23 -18.99
CA ASN A 253 -11.02 19.92 -19.49
C ASN A 253 -10.59 18.77 -18.56
N PRO A 254 -11.34 18.48 -17.50
CA PRO A 254 -11.01 17.42 -16.55
C PRO A 254 -10.95 16.01 -17.18
N TRP A 255 -11.57 15.81 -18.34
CA TRP A 255 -11.52 14.53 -19.07
C TRP A 255 -10.14 14.17 -19.62
N LEU A 256 -9.22 15.13 -19.70
CA LEU A 256 -7.81 14.86 -20.08
C LEU A 256 -7.15 13.85 -19.14
N LEU A 257 -7.48 13.88 -17.85
CA LEU A 257 -6.92 12.96 -16.88
C LEU A 257 -7.44 11.54 -17.08
N GLY A 258 -8.76 11.39 -17.21
CA GLY A 258 -9.39 10.09 -17.41
C GLY A 258 -10.90 10.15 -17.19
N SER A 259 -11.58 9.03 -17.49
CA SER A 259 -13.03 8.89 -17.33
C SER A 259 -13.41 7.44 -16.97
N PRO A 260 -13.03 6.93 -15.78
CA PRO A 260 -13.38 5.58 -15.37
C PRO A 260 -14.87 5.49 -15.09
N THR A 261 -15.61 4.66 -15.85
CA THR A 261 -17.07 4.55 -15.78
C THR A 261 -17.60 4.34 -14.35
N PHE A 262 -16.88 3.58 -13.52
CA PHE A 262 -17.30 3.26 -12.15
C PHE A 262 -16.53 4.05 -11.09
N GLY A 263 -15.68 4.99 -11.48
CA GLY A 263 -14.87 5.78 -10.54
C GLY A 263 -15.73 6.67 -9.65
N GLY A 264 -15.62 6.49 -8.31
CA GLY A 264 -16.39 7.29 -7.35
C GLY A 264 -17.89 7.06 -7.42
N ASN A 265 -18.33 5.82 -7.70
CA ASN A 265 -19.75 5.48 -7.66
C ASN A 265 -20.32 5.51 -6.23
N PRO A 266 -21.62 5.73 -6.06
CA PRO A 266 -22.25 5.93 -4.75
C PRO A 266 -21.96 4.83 -3.74
N VAL A 267 -22.06 3.56 -4.11
CA VAL A 267 -21.87 2.45 -3.16
C VAL A 267 -20.42 2.35 -2.69
N CYS A 268 -19.45 2.59 -3.58
CA CYS A 268 -18.04 2.63 -3.21
C CYS A 268 -17.68 3.87 -2.37
N CYS A 269 -18.27 5.03 -2.69
CA CYS A 269 -18.11 6.24 -1.88
C CYS A 269 -18.68 6.05 -0.46
N ALA A 270 -19.87 5.45 -0.34
CA ALA A 270 -20.48 5.15 0.95
C ALA A 270 -19.60 4.20 1.80
N ALA A 271 -19.01 3.17 1.17
CA ALA A 271 -18.07 2.29 1.82
C ALA A 271 -16.83 3.03 2.34
N ALA A 272 -16.22 3.88 1.52
CA ALA A 272 -15.03 4.64 1.90
C ALA A 272 -15.32 5.66 3.01
N ILE A 273 -16.45 6.37 2.95
CA ILE A 273 -16.90 7.30 4.00
C ILE A 273 -17.08 6.56 5.33
N ALA A 274 -17.78 5.41 5.30
CA ALA A 274 -17.98 4.59 6.50
C ALA A 274 -16.65 4.05 7.04
N THR A 275 -15.71 3.73 6.16
CA THR A 275 -14.36 3.28 6.54
C THR A 275 -13.57 4.37 7.24
N ILE A 276 -13.51 5.58 6.65
CA ILE A 276 -12.85 6.74 7.27
C ILE A 276 -13.45 7.00 8.66
N LYS A 277 -14.79 7.08 8.74
CA LYS A 277 -15.49 7.28 10.01
C LYS A 277 -15.11 6.22 11.04
N TYR A 278 -15.19 4.94 10.69
CA TYR A 278 -14.85 3.84 11.58
C TYR A 278 -13.40 3.92 12.07
N MET A 279 -12.46 4.25 11.18
CA MET A 279 -11.05 4.38 11.51
C MET A 279 -10.78 5.51 12.51
N LEU A 280 -11.44 6.65 12.34
CA LEU A 280 -11.30 7.80 13.24
C LEU A 280 -11.94 7.54 14.60
N GLU A 281 -13.17 7.00 14.63
CA GLU A 281 -13.92 6.74 15.88
C GLU A 281 -13.27 5.63 16.73
N ASN A 282 -12.55 4.69 16.11
CA ASN A 282 -11.92 3.56 16.79
C ASN A 282 -10.39 3.67 16.89
N ASP A 283 -9.79 4.80 16.57
CA ASP A 283 -8.34 5.01 16.56
C ASP A 283 -7.59 3.86 15.88
N ILE A 284 -8.05 3.43 14.70
CA ILE A 284 -7.45 2.29 13.99
C ILE A 284 -5.94 2.44 13.76
N PRO A 285 -5.42 3.61 13.38
CA PRO A 285 -3.97 3.82 13.29
C PRO A 285 -3.25 3.54 14.61
N GLY A 286 -3.72 4.08 15.72
CA GLY A 286 -3.15 3.83 17.05
C GLY A 286 -3.28 2.37 17.49
N VAL A 287 -4.39 1.70 17.15
CA VAL A 287 -4.55 0.25 17.38
C VAL A 287 -3.53 -0.55 16.59
N CYS A 288 -3.32 -0.23 15.30
CA CYS A 288 -2.30 -0.88 14.46
C CYS A 288 -0.90 -0.69 15.03
N LYS A 289 -0.58 0.51 15.53
CA LYS A 289 0.70 0.79 16.18
C LYS A 289 0.92 -0.09 17.40
N ARG A 290 0.00 -0.05 18.38
CA ARG A 290 0.12 -0.81 19.64
C ARG A 290 0.21 -2.33 19.41
N LYS A 291 -0.70 -2.88 18.60
CA LYS A 291 -0.71 -4.32 18.29
C LYS A 291 0.48 -4.74 17.44
N GLY A 292 0.93 -3.87 16.55
CA GLY A 292 2.13 -4.08 15.75
C GLY A 292 3.39 -4.18 16.61
N GLU A 293 3.52 -3.35 17.64
CA GLU A 293 4.62 -3.43 18.60
C GLU A 293 4.65 -4.76 19.35
N ILE A 294 3.48 -5.26 19.81
CA ILE A 294 3.35 -6.57 20.47
C ILE A 294 3.77 -7.71 19.52
N LEU A 295 3.22 -7.72 18.31
CA LEU A 295 3.52 -8.75 17.33
C LEU A 295 5.00 -8.72 16.92
N LYS A 296 5.54 -7.53 16.65
CA LYS A 296 6.93 -7.34 16.27
C LYS A 296 7.89 -7.83 17.35
N ALA A 297 7.64 -7.48 18.62
CA ALA A 297 8.47 -7.93 19.75
C ALA A 297 8.47 -9.46 19.86
N GLY A 298 7.31 -10.11 19.69
CA GLY A 298 7.21 -11.58 19.68
C GLY A 298 8.00 -12.19 18.52
N LEU A 299 7.88 -11.63 17.31
CA LEU A 299 8.64 -12.12 16.15
C LEU A 299 10.15 -11.91 16.32
N GLN A 300 10.58 -10.80 16.93
CA GLN A 300 11.99 -10.54 17.25
C GLN A 300 12.54 -11.54 18.28
N SER A 301 11.77 -11.86 19.30
CA SER A 301 12.17 -12.91 20.27
C SER A 301 12.34 -14.28 19.60
N LEU A 302 11.54 -14.61 18.58
CA LEU A 302 11.73 -15.81 17.78
C LEU A 302 12.98 -15.74 16.90
N ALA A 303 13.30 -14.58 16.36
CA ALA A 303 14.55 -14.40 15.60
C ALA A 303 15.80 -14.59 16.48
N GLU A 304 15.75 -14.11 17.73
CA GLU A 304 16.82 -14.38 18.72
C GLU A 304 16.93 -15.86 19.09
N LYS A 305 15.81 -16.58 19.14
CA LYS A 305 15.75 -18.01 19.46
C LYS A 305 16.20 -18.90 18.29
N TYR A 306 15.95 -18.48 17.04
CA TYR A 306 16.26 -19.21 15.81
C TYR A 306 17.11 -18.38 14.83
N PRO A 307 18.31 -17.92 15.25
CA PRO A 307 19.14 -17.07 14.42
C PRO A 307 19.66 -17.77 13.16
N GLU A 308 19.69 -19.10 13.14
CA GLU A 308 20.06 -19.91 11.98
C GLU A 308 18.96 -20.01 10.91
N ILE A 309 17.71 -19.63 11.25
CA ILE A 309 16.55 -19.70 10.35
C ILE A 309 16.14 -18.30 9.92
N ILE A 310 15.98 -17.38 10.88
CA ILE A 310 15.47 -16.03 10.66
C ILE A 310 16.67 -15.07 10.49
N GLN A 311 16.67 -14.34 9.38
CA GLN A 311 17.66 -13.32 9.07
C GLN A 311 17.30 -11.98 9.69
N GLU A 312 16.02 -11.56 9.57
CA GLU A 312 15.57 -10.23 10.01
C GLU A 312 14.07 -10.20 10.26
N VAL A 313 13.66 -9.36 11.24
CA VAL A 313 12.26 -8.96 11.46
C VAL A 313 12.17 -7.45 11.28
N ARG A 314 11.31 -6.98 10.35
CA ARG A 314 11.18 -5.56 10.02
C ARG A 314 9.74 -5.14 9.80
N GLY A 315 9.51 -3.83 9.65
CA GLY A 315 8.21 -3.23 9.43
C GLY A 315 7.73 -2.38 10.60
N THR A 316 6.52 -1.84 10.49
CA THR A 316 5.89 -0.98 11.49
C THR A 316 4.37 -1.10 11.46
N GLY A 317 3.71 -0.83 12.58
CA GLY A 317 2.29 -1.10 12.74
C GLY A 317 1.98 -2.57 12.47
N LEU A 318 0.88 -2.84 11.80
CA LEU A 318 0.51 -4.19 11.37
C LEU A 318 0.93 -4.46 9.90
N MET A 319 2.07 -3.93 9.50
CA MET A 319 2.77 -4.24 8.25
C MET A 319 4.17 -4.72 8.61
N LEU A 320 4.29 -6.03 8.92
CA LEU A 320 5.52 -6.65 9.38
C LEU A 320 5.97 -7.76 8.43
N ALA A 321 7.26 -8.05 8.47
CA ALA A 321 7.85 -9.15 7.71
C ALA A 321 8.92 -9.87 8.51
N VAL A 322 9.02 -11.17 8.25
CA VAL A 322 10.11 -12.03 8.67
C VAL A 322 10.86 -12.49 7.44
N GLU A 323 12.13 -12.16 7.33
CA GLU A 323 13.02 -12.65 6.28
C GLU A 323 13.83 -13.83 6.78
N PHE A 324 13.92 -14.85 5.96
CA PHE A 324 14.63 -16.08 6.23
C PHE A 324 15.97 -16.10 5.47
N HIS A 325 16.95 -16.88 5.93
CA HIS A 325 18.22 -17.02 5.22
C HIS A 325 18.06 -17.65 3.84
N THR A 326 17.09 -18.56 3.67
CA THR A 326 16.78 -19.19 2.39
C THR A 326 15.28 -19.24 2.11
N CYS A 327 14.90 -19.37 0.83
CA CYS A 327 13.50 -19.54 0.43
C CYS A 327 12.89 -20.83 1.02
N GLU A 328 13.68 -21.88 1.16
CA GLU A 328 13.24 -23.17 1.67
C GLU A 328 12.85 -23.08 3.15
N LEU A 329 13.65 -22.39 3.97
CA LEU A 329 13.34 -22.13 5.38
C LEU A 329 12.02 -21.35 5.52
N GLY A 330 11.83 -20.31 4.68
CA GLY A 330 10.58 -19.55 4.66
C GLY A 330 9.38 -20.39 4.24
N TYR A 331 9.53 -21.20 3.21
CA TYR A 331 8.47 -22.07 2.70
C TYR A 331 8.03 -23.13 3.73
N GLU A 332 8.96 -23.85 4.36
CA GLU A 332 8.62 -24.86 5.38
C GLU A 332 7.98 -24.21 6.62
N THR A 333 8.46 -23.02 7.04
CA THR A 333 7.83 -22.27 8.13
C THR A 333 6.41 -21.84 7.78
N ALA A 334 6.17 -21.31 6.56
CA ALA A 334 4.83 -20.91 6.09
C ALA A 334 3.85 -22.11 6.06
N LYS A 335 4.32 -23.26 5.59
CA LYS A 335 3.57 -24.53 5.58
C LYS A 335 3.23 -24.98 7.00
N GLY A 336 4.19 -24.87 7.94
CA GLY A 336 4.00 -25.15 9.36
C GLY A 336 2.96 -24.23 10.01
N LEU A 337 2.96 -22.93 9.69
CA LEU A 337 1.96 -21.96 10.12
C LEU A 337 0.57 -22.29 9.58
N PHE A 338 0.47 -22.60 8.29
CA PHE A 338 -0.81 -22.97 7.66
C PHE A 338 -1.40 -24.24 8.29
N ALA A 339 -0.58 -25.26 8.55
CA ALA A 339 -1.02 -26.46 9.25
C ALA A 339 -1.56 -26.16 10.66
N ARG A 340 -1.05 -25.09 11.29
CA ARG A 340 -1.47 -24.59 12.61
C ARG A 340 -2.54 -23.50 12.55
N ARG A 341 -3.23 -23.38 11.41
CA ARG A 341 -4.34 -22.42 11.24
C ARG A 341 -3.94 -20.97 11.38
N VAL A 342 -2.75 -20.60 10.94
CA VAL A 342 -2.31 -19.21 10.73
C VAL A 342 -2.08 -19.01 9.24
N MET A 343 -2.82 -18.09 8.65
CA MET A 343 -2.68 -17.74 7.23
C MET A 343 -1.71 -16.58 7.07
N THR A 344 -0.65 -16.79 6.31
CA THR A 344 0.36 -15.75 5.98
C THR A 344 0.59 -15.73 4.49
N ALA A 345 1.31 -14.72 3.99
CA ALA A 345 1.72 -14.63 2.59
C ALA A 345 3.21 -14.33 2.43
N GLY A 346 3.78 -14.87 1.37
CA GLY A 346 5.06 -14.40 0.85
C GLY A 346 4.94 -13.03 0.17
N THR A 347 6.01 -12.58 -0.44
CA THR A 347 6.05 -11.35 -1.24
C THR A 347 6.38 -11.66 -2.69
N LEU A 348 5.93 -10.79 -3.62
CA LEU A 348 6.10 -11.04 -5.05
C LEU A 348 7.55 -10.87 -5.52
N VAL A 349 8.35 -10.10 -4.80
CA VAL A 349 9.72 -9.75 -5.20
C VAL A 349 10.75 -10.57 -4.43
N ASN A 350 10.55 -10.80 -3.13
CA ASN A 350 11.50 -11.51 -2.27
C ASN A 350 10.88 -12.80 -1.72
N ALA A 351 11.22 -13.94 -2.31
CA ALA A 351 10.70 -15.25 -1.91
C ALA A 351 11.17 -15.74 -0.53
N LYS A 352 12.15 -15.06 0.09
CA LYS A 352 12.65 -15.38 1.44
C LYS A 352 11.80 -14.73 2.54
N THR A 353 10.78 -13.94 2.19
CA THR A 353 10.05 -13.12 3.15
C THR A 353 8.62 -13.62 3.32
N ILE A 354 8.18 -13.77 4.57
CA ILE A 354 6.79 -13.94 4.95
C ILE A 354 6.28 -12.63 5.55
N ARG A 355 5.12 -12.16 5.09
CA ARG A 355 4.44 -10.96 5.63
C ARG A 355 3.44 -11.35 6.70
N PHE A 356 3.32 -10.46 7.69
CA PHE A 356 2.29 -10.47 8.71
C PHE A 356 1.54 -9.14 8.64
N GLU A 357 0.35 -9.16 8.04
CA GLU A 357 -0.53 -8.01 7.86
C GLU A 357 -1.93 -8.28 8.44
N PRO A 358 -2.05 -8.72 9.72
CA PRO A 358 -3.36 -9.00 10.29
C PRO A 358 -4.24 -7.76 10.33
N THR A 359 -5.53 -7.96 10.58
CA THR A 359 -6.47 -6.87 10.75
C THR A 359 -6.25 -6.14 12.07
N ALA A 360 -6.65 -4.86 12.19
CA ALA A 360 -6.60 -4.13 13.46
C ALA A 360 -7.51 -4.74 14.55
N VAL A 361 -8.54 -5.49 14.14
CA VAL A 361 -9.48 -6.13 15.08
C VAL A 361 -8.96 -7.46 15.66
N ILE A 362 -7.77 -7.94 15.24
CA ILE A 362 -7.13 -9.11 15.86
C ILE A 362 -7.00 -8.91 17.38
N SER A 363 -7.31 -9.93 18.18
CA SER A 363 -7.13 -9.86 19.62
C SER A 363 -5.66 -10.01 20.04
N GLU A 364 -5.29 -9.49 21.22
CA GLU A 364 -3.95 -9.72 21.77
C GLU A 364 -3.71 -11.20 22.07
N GLN A 365 -4.77 -11.96 22.37
CA GLN A 365 -4.65 -13.40 22.54
C GLN A 365 -4.33 -14.08 21.20
N ASP A 366 -5.00 -13.69 20.11
CA ASP A 366 -4.66 -14.22 18.78
C ASP A 366 -3.23 -13.88 18.37
N ILE A 367 -2.72 -12.70 18.72
CA ILE A 367 -1.32 -12.35 18.49
C ILE A 367 -0.37 -13.28 19.25
N LYS A 368 -0.66 -13.59 20.52
CA LYS A 368 0.11 -14.55 21.30
C LYS A 368 0.05 -15.94 20.69
N ASP A 369 -1.13 -16.36 20.24
CA ASP A 369 -1.34 -17.64 19.57
C ASP A 369 -0.54 -17.72 18.25
N VAL A 370 -0.49 -16.65 17.46
CA VAL A 370 0.33 -16.56 16.23
C VAL A 370 1.81 -16.77 16.56
N ILE A 371 2.32 -16.08 17.60
CA ILE A 371 3.72 -16.18 18.02
C ILE A 371 4.04 -17.62 18.49
N SER A 372 3.17 -18.22 19.33
CA SER A 372 3.33 -19.60 19.80
C SER A 372 3.33 -20.63 18.66
N ARG A 373 2.39 -20.49 17.72
CA ARG A 373 2.29 -21.38 16.55
C ARG A 373 3.47 -21.20 15.59
N MET A 374 4.02 -19.98 15.50
CA MET A 374 5.23 -19.73 14.74
C MET A 374 6.47 -20.35 15.39
N ASP A 375 6.58 -20.32 16.74
CA ASP A 375 7.66 -20.99 17.48
C ASP A 375 7.66 -22.51 17.19
N GLU A 376 6.49 -23.15 17.26
CA GLU A 376 6.34 -24.57 16.92
C GLU A 376 6.68 -24.84 15.44
N ALA A 377 6.25 -23.99 14.51
CA ALA A 377 6.55 -24.14 13.08
C ALA A 377 8.06 -24.02 12.81
N LEU A 378 8.75 -23.08 13.48
CA LEU A 378 10.21 -22.91 13.38
C LEU A 378 10.94 -24.15 13.96
N ALA A 379 10.48 -24.70 15.09
CA ALA A 379 11.05 -25.92 15.64
C ALA A 379 10.92 -27.12 14.69
N ASP A 380 9.78 -27.24 14.00
CA ASP A 380 9.59 -28.28 12.98
C ASP A 380 10.46 -28.04 11.74
N THR A 381 10.57 -26.78 11.28
CA THR A 381 11.46 -26.38 10.18
C THR A 381 12.92 -26.72 10.49
N LYS A 382 13.39 -26.43 11.71
CA LYS A 382 14.73 -26.79 12.20
C LYS A 382 15.00 -28.28 12.08
N LYS A 383 14.06 -29.12 12.53
CA LYS A 383 14.18 -30.57 12.44
C LYS A 383 14.13 -31.06 11.00
N ALA A 384 13.22 -30.56 10.19
CA ALA A 384 13.00 -31.02 8.82
C ALA A 384 14.20 -30.74 7.91
N LEU A 385 14.90 -29.61 8.12
CA LEU A 385 16.02 -29.15 7.30
C LEU A 385 17.39 -29.36 7.97
N ASN A 386 17.44 -29.95 9.17
CA ASN A 386 18.67 -30.21 9.95
C ASN A 386 19.56 -28.99 10.15
N VAL A 387 18.99 -27.86 10.52
CA VAL A 387 19.69 -26.58 10.79
C VAL A 387 19.69 -26.23 12.27
#